data_b362af39219ef8ec77318295c76beee2
#
_entry.id   b362af39219ef8ec77318295c76beee2
#
_cell.length_a   1.000
_cell.length_b   1.000
_cell.length_c   1.000
_cell.angle_alpha   90.00
_cell.angle_beta   90.00
_cell.angle_gamma   90.00
#
_symmetry.space_group_name_H-M   'P 1'
#
loop_
_entity.id
_entity.type
_entity.pdbx_description
1 polymer ?
#
loop_
_entity_poly.entity_id
_entity_poly.type
_entity_poly.pdbx_seq_one_letter_code
_entity_poly.pdbx_strand_id
1 'polypeptide(L)'
;AGNTLVVVEHDPAVMLAADRVLDFGPGPGAAGGRIVFDGTPDELRAADTLTGAYLGGRKSIGLGFARLVKADTPRLILEGVREHNLQGIAVEFPLQRLVTVTGVSGSGKSTLIQDVLAPALMRHFGQSTESPGAHDRLLGAEQLSGVVFVDQSPIGKTARSNPVSYVGAWDAMRKLFADAPLARQRGYTASKFSFNSGDGRCPTCGGSGFE
;
A
#
# COMPACT_ATOMS: atom_id res chain seq x y z
N ALA A 1 32.37 -0.85 16.25
CA ALA A 1 31.88 -1.41 15.25
C ALA A 1 32.60 -1.25 13.91
N GLY A 2 32.78 -0.10 13.27
CA GLY A 2 33.61 0.07 12.06
C GLY A 2 32.97 -0.36 10.73
N ASN A 3 31.68 -0.70 10.71
CA ASN A 3 30.95 -1.03 9.47
C ASN A 3 30.28 0.21 8.88
N THR A 4 30.12 0.23 7.55
CA THR A 4 29.32 1.22 6.82
C THR A 4 27.94 0.62 6.52
N LEU A 5 26.89 1.36 6.82
CA LEU A 5 25.52 1.02 6.49
C LEU A 5 25.00 2.01 5.43
N VAL A 6 24.50 1.49 4.31
CA VAL A 6 23.84 2.27 3.28
C VAL A 6 22.37 1.86 3.26
N VAL A 7 21.46 2.83 3.40
CA VAL A 7 20.01 2.62 3.37
C VAL A 7 19.37 3.51 2.31
N VAL A 8 18.33 3.01 1.68
CA VAL A 8 17.45 3.79 0.80
C VAL A 8 16.17 4.04 1.58
N GLU A 9 15.98 5.28 2.00
CA GLU A 9 14.90 5.65 2.89
C GLU A 9 14.29 7.01 2.55
N HIS A 10 13.08 7.21 3.02
CA HIS A 10 12.30 8.44 2.89
C HIS A 10 11.71 8.89 4.23
N ASP A 11 11.98 8.16 5.31
CA ASP A 11 11.59 8.56 6.66
C ASP A 11 12.49 9.70 7.16
N PRO A 12 11.94 10.87 7.52
CA PRO A 12 12.70 12.00 8.02
C PRO A 12 13.58 11.67 9.23
N ALA A 13 13.13 10.79 10.13
CA ALA A 13 13.90 10.43 11.33
C ALA A 13 15.15 9.64 10.95
N VAL A 14 15.07 8.73 9.98
CA VAL A 14 16.23 7.97 9.48
C VAL A 14 17.18 8.89 8.71
N MET A 15 16.65 9.76 7.84
CA MET A 15 17.48 10.73 7.10
C MET A 15 18.24 11.67 8.03
N LEU A 16 17.61 12.16 9.10
CA LEU A 16 18.22 13.06 10.06
C LEU A 16 19.22 12.36 11.01
N ALA A 17 19.13 11.05 11.16
CA ALA A 17 20.07 10.25 11.97
C ALA A 17 21.31 9.77 11.18
N ALA A 18 21.35 10.00 9.86
CA ALA A 18 22.47 9.60 9.02
C ALA A 18 23.69 10.53 9.20
N ASP A 19 24.88 9.99 8.98
CA ASP A 19 26.11 10.80 8.92
C ASP A 19 26.21 11.57 7.60
N ARG A 20 25.64 11.02 6.52
CA ARG A 20 25.65 11.60 5.17
C ARG A 20 24.38 11.23 4.41
N VAL A 21 23.88 12.17 3.64
CA VAL A 21 22.68 12.00 2.78
C VAL A 21 23.04 12.30 1.34
N LEU A 22 22.64 11.39 0.45
CA LEU A 22 22.64 11.59 -1.01
C LEU A 22 21.18 11.74 -1.46
N ASP A 23 20.83 12.91 -1.95
CA ASP A 23 19.48 13.19 -2.45
C ASP A 23 19.43 13.08 -3.98
N PHE A 24 18.51 12.30 -4.48
CA PHE A 24 18.32 12.06 -5.92
C PHE A 24 17.13 12.84 -6.46
N GLY A 25 17.30 13.50 -7.56
CA GLY A 25 16.24 14.31 -8.17
C GLY A 25 16.58 14.77 -9.58
N PRO A 26 15.95 15.89 -10.01
CA PRO A 26 14.95 16.70 -9.29
C PRO A 26 13.54 16.12 -9.29
N GLY A 27 13.24 15.07 -10.08
CA GLY A 27 11.91 14.46 -10.22
C GLY A 27 11.97 12.98 -10.53
N PRO A 28 10.84 12.30 -10.72
CA PRO A 28 10.78 10.89 -11.05
C PRO A 28 11.07 10.62 -12.55
N GLY A 29 11.42 9.38 -12.87
CA GLY A 29 11.62 8.90 -14.24
C GLY A 29 12.71 9.65 -14.99
N ALA A 30 12.44 10.06 -16.20
CA ALA A 30 13.41 10.77 -17.08
C ALA A 30 13.90 12.10 -16.50
N ALA A 31 13.16 12.73 -15.61
CA ALA A 31 13.57 13.96 -14.92
C ALA A 31 14.45 13.70 -13.68
N GLY A 32 14.63 12.44 -13.30
CA GLY A 32 15.42 12.02 -12.15
C GLY A 32 16.85 11.58 -12.51
N GLY A 33 17.43 10.75 -11.64
CA GLY A 33 18.72 10.09 -11.88
C GLY A 33 19.95 10.96 -11.66
N ARG A 34 19.80 12.12 -11.03
CA ARG A 34 20.91 13.02 -10.69
C ARG A 34 21.03 13.17 -9.18
N ILE A 35 22.25 13.28 -8.68
CA ILE A 35 22.48 13.71 -7.30
C ILE A 35 22.24 15.22 -7.27
N VAL A 36 21.23 15.65 -6.54
CA VAL A 36 20.87 17.08 -6.35
C VAL A 36 21.43 17.63 -5.04
N PHE A 37 21.83 16.74 -4.14
CA PHE A 37 22.50 17.10 -2.90
C PHE A 37 23.38 15.92 -2.42
N ASP A 38 24.51 16.27 -1.82
CA ASP A 38 25.44 15.34 -1.16
C ASP A 38 26.10 16.07 0.01
N GLY A 39 25.80 15.66 1.23
CA GLY A 39 26.30 16.32 2.45
C GLY A 39 25.68 15.77 3.71
N THR A 40 25.79 16.52 4.81
CA THR A 40 25.19 16.20 6.10
C THR A 40 23.68 16.51 6.13
N PRO A 41 22.91 15.89 7.05
CA PRO A 41 21.50 16.21 7.23
C PRO A 41 21.23 17.70 7.53
N ASP A 42 22.09 18.37 8.28
CA ASP A 42 21.93 19.79 8.62
C ASP A 42 22.13 20.68 7.37
N GLU A 43 23.12 20.37 6.55
CA GLU A 43 23.32 21.04 5.28
C GLU A 43 22.13 20.80 4.32
N LEU A 44 21.58 19.57 4.29
CA LEU A 44 20.41 19.26 3.49
C LEU A 44 19.18 20.10 3.91
N ARG A 45 18.96 20.28 5.21
CA ARG A 45 17.87 21.13 5.70
C ARG A 45 17.96 22.57 5.22
N ALA A 46 19.15 23.08 4.99
CA ALA A 46 19.39 24.42 4.47
C ALA A 46 19.40 24.47 2.93
N ALA A 47 19.61 23.35 2.24
CA ALA A 47 19.76 23.26 0.80
C ALA A 47 18.48 23.64 0.04
N ASP A 48 18.67 24.22 -1.15
CA ASP A 48 17.56 24.56 -2.07
C ASP A 48 17.17 23.35 -2.94
N THR A 49 16.81 22.26 -2.27
CA THR A 49 16.24 21.05 -2.88
C THR A 49 14.83 20.80 -2.36
N LEU A 50 14.07 19.98 -3.07
CA LEU A 50 12.71 19.64 -2.62
C LEU A 50 12.75 18.96 -1.25
N THR A 51 13.61 17.96 -1.07
CA THR A 51 13.83 17.26 0.20
C THR A 51 14.27 18.21 1.29
N GLY A 52 15.25 19.07 1.01
CA GLY A 52 15.74 20.09 1.96
C GLY A 52 14.65 21.09 2.36
N ALA A 53 13.78 21.48 1.44
CA ALA A 53 12.68 22.39 1.74
C ALA A 53 11.68 21.81 2.72
N TYR A 54 11.36 20.49 2.61
CA TYR A 54 10.47 19.80 3.56
C TYR A 54 11.17 19.52 4.90
N LEU A 55 12.37 18.97 4.90
CA LEU A 55 13.12 18.68 6.13
C LEU A 55 13.48 19.95 6.91
N GLY A 56 13.74 21.06 6.20
CA GLY A 56 14.00 22.37 6.79
C GLY A 56 12.75 23.16 7.22
N GLY A 57 11.56 22.61 7.00
CA GLY A 57 10.30 23.25 7.36
C GLY A 57 9.88 24.42 6.48
N ARG A 58 10.61 24.71 5.37
CA ARG A 58 10.22 25.75 4.40
C ARG A 58 9.02 25.33 3.55
N LYS A 59 8.78 24.05 3.42
CA LYS A 59 7.57 23.45 2.84
C LYS A 59 6.95 22.50 3.81
N SER A 60 5.63 22.44 3.82
CA SER A 60 4.85 21.45 4.57
C SER A 60 3.71 20.94 3.71
N ILE A 61 3.31 19.70 3.94
CA ILE A 61 2.06 19.19 3.39
C ILE A 61 0.95 19.82 4.21
N GLY A 62 0.21 20.71 3.60
CA GLY A 62 -0.98 21.30 4.23
C GLY A 62 -2.02 20.21 4.47
N LEU A 63 -2.12 19.80 5.70
CA LEU A 63 -3.23 18.98 6.17
C LEU A 63 -4.47 19.87 6.19
N GLY A 64 -5.22 20.10 5.22
CA GLY A 64 -6.42 20.91 5.19
C GLY A 64 -7.14 21.09 6.55
N PHE A 65 -8.26 21.74 6.61
CA PHE A 65 -8.97 21.90 7.88
C PHE A 65 -9.46 20.53 8.40
N ALA A 66 -8.97 20.11 9.57
CA ALA A 66 -9.48 18.93 10.25
C ALA A 66 -10.97 19.12 10.55
N ARG A 67 -11.79 18.20 10.09
CA ARG A 67 -13.22 18.20 10.42
C ARG A 67 -13.37 17.78 11.88
N LEU A 68 -13.82 18.67 12.73
CA LEU A 68 -14.05 18.38 14.15
C LEU A 68 -15.09 17.25 14.30
N VAL A 69 -14.85 16.36 15.24
CA VAL A 69 -15.81 15.35 15.69
C VAL A 69 -16.72 16.00 16.72
N LYS A 70 -18.03 16.03 16.45
CA LYS A 70 -19.05 16.59 17.32
C LYS A 70 -19.93 15.49 17.90
N ALA A 71 -20.81 15.83 18.83
CA ALA A 71 -21.75 14.86 19.40
C ALA A 71 -22.69 14.23 18.37
N ASP A 72 -23.09 15.00 17.37
CA ASP A 72 -23.95 14.59 16.24
C ASP A 72 -23.20 13.94 15.08
N THR A 73 -21.87 13.82 15.15
CA THR A 73 -21.09 13.15 14.10
C THR A 73 -21.48 11.67 14.02
N PRO A 74 -21.92 11.16 12.87
CA PRO A 74 -22.24 9.75 12.69
C PRO A 74 -21.04 8.86 13.03
N ARG A 75 -21.29 7.73 13.64
CA ARG A 75 -20.25 6.79 14.11
C ARG A 75 -20.55 5.36 13.70
N LEU A 76 -19.50 4.66 13.39
CA LEU A 76 -19.45 3.21 13.39
C LEU A 76 -19.00 2.79 14.79
N ILE A 77 -19.72 1.87 15.45
CA ILE A 77 -19.41 1.44 16.81
C ILE A 77 -19.23 -0.06 16.81
N LEU A 78 -18.09 -0.50 17.32
CA LEU A 78 -17.74 -1.89 17.47
C LEU A 78 -17.62 -2.21 18.98
N GLU A 79 -18.47 -3.08 19.48
CA GLU A 79 -18.58 -3.36 20.93
C GLU A 79 -18.13 -4.78 21.29
N GLY A 80 -17.55 -4.91 22.46
CA GLY A 80 -17.22 -6.18 23.09
C GLY A 80 -16.14 -6.96 22.34
N VAL A 81 -15.16 -6.29 21.75
CA VAL A 81 -14.10 -6.95 20.98
C VAL A 81 -13.16 -7.72 21.89
N ARG A 82 -13.08 -9.05 21.67
CA ARG A 82 -12.34 -9.99 22.55
C ARG A 82 -11.36 -10.88 21.79
N GLU A 83 -11.08 -10.55 20.53
CA GLU A 83 -10.18 -11.35 19.70
C GLU A 83 -8.73 -11.18 20.17
N HIS A 84 -7.98 -12.28 20.24
CA HIS A 84 -6.58 -12.35 20.68
C HIS A 84 -6.35 -11.63 22.02
N ASN A 85 -5.58 -10.56 22.02
CA ASN A 85 -5.25 -9.77 23.22
C ASN A 85 -6.23 -8.64 23.54
N LEU A 86 -7.30 -8.48 22.77
CA LEU A 86 -8.31 -7.46 23.01
C LEU A 86 -9.26 -7.90 24.15
N GLN A 87 -9.51 -7.02 25.10
CA GLN A 87 -10.13 -7.35 26.38
C GLN A 87 -11.57 -6.77 26.50
N GLY A 88 -12.44 -7.11 25.57
CA GLY A 88 -13.83 -6.65 25.59
C GLY A 88 -13.98 -5.17 25.35
N ILE A 89 -13.13 -4.59 24.51
CA ILE A 89 -13.12 -3.14 24.25
C ILE A 89 -14.31 -2.73 23.38
N ALA A 90 -14.76 -1.49 23.57
CA ALA A 90 -15.66 -0.81 22.66
C ALA A 90 -14.93 0.35 21.96
N VAL A 91 -15.11 0.46 20.65
CA VAL A 91 -14.43 1.47 19.84
C VAL A 91 -15.43 2.18 18.94
N GLU A 92 -15.37 3.50 18.91
CA GLU A 92 -16.16 4.36 18.03
C GLU A 92 -15.29 4.95 16.92
N PHE A 93 -15.73 4.80 15.68
CA PHE A 93 -15.07 5.37 14.51
C PHE A 93 -15.97 6.47 13.94
N PRO A 94 -15.62 7.76 14.09
CA PRO A 94 -16.40 8.84 13.50
C PRO A 94 -16.37 8.74 11.97
N LEU A 95 -17.53 8.71 11.34
CA LEU A 95 -17.67 8.60 9.90
C LEU A 95 -17.29 9.90 9.19
N GLN A 96 -16.97 9.80 7.90
CA GLN A 96 -16.51 10.91 7.05
C GLN A 96 -15.25 11.61 7.62
N ARG A 97 -14.43 10.88 8.34
CA ARG A 97 -13.18 11.36 8.96
C ARG A 97 -12.02 10.44 8.59
N LEU A 98 -10.82 11.00 8.60
CA LEU A 98 -9.61 10.19 8.66
C LEU A 98 -9.38 9.78 10.11
N VAL A 99 -9.41 8.49 10.36
CA VAL A 99 -9.16 7.90 11.68
C VAL A 99 -7.86 7.12 11.64
N THR A 100 -6.97 7.37 12.56
CA THR A 100 -5.72 6.64 12.72
C THR A 100 -5.74 5.78 13.97
N VAL A 101 -5.35 4.51 13.85
CA VAL A 101 -5.19 3.59 14.97
C VAL A 101 -3.70 3.42 15.24
N THR A 102 -3.25 3.89 16.40
CA THR A 102 -1.83 3.92 16.77
C THR A 102 -1.55 3.12 18.04
N GLY A 103 -0.30 2.86 18.32
CA GLY A 103 0.15 2.12 19.51
C GLY A 103 1.38 1.28 19.22
N VAL A 104 1.99 0.73 20.26
CA VAL A 104 3.18 -0.12 20.16
C VAL A 104 2.92 -1.40 19.36
N SER A 105 3.98 -2.01 18.84
CA SER A 105 3.87 -3.30 18.13
C SER A 105 3.27 -4.37 19.06
N GLY A 106 2.37 -5.21 18.53
CA GLY A 106 1.69 -6.24 19.31
C GLY A 106 0.53 -5.74 20.20
N SER A 107 0.15 -4.46 20.17
CA SER A 107 -0.95 -3.94 21.01
C SER A 107 -2.37 -4.30 20.54
N GLY A 108 -2.53 -5.04 19.44
CA GLY A 108 -3.83 -5.47 18.93
C GLY A 108 -4.43 -4.60 17.84
N LYS A 109 -3.69 -3.61 17.30
CA LYS A 109 -4.19 -2.72 16.22
C LYS A 109 -4.62 -3.49 14.97
N SER A 110 -3.78 -4.40 14.50
CA SER A 110 -4.09 -5.25 13.34
C SER A 110 -5.26 -6.16 13.63
N THR A 111 -5.30 -6.77 14.82
CA THR A 111 -6.42 -7.59 15.25
C THR A 111 -7.73 -6.81 15.21
N LEU A 112 -7.76 -5.60 15.78
CA LEU A 112 -8.97 -4.77 15.76
C LEU A 112 -9.46 -4.49 14.33
N ILE A 113 -8.55 -4.14 13.42
CA ILE A 113 -8.92 -3.69 12.07
C ILE A 113 -9.04 -4.88 11.09
N GLN A 114 -8.04 -5.76 11.03
CA GLN A 114 -7.95 -6.82 10.01
C GLN A 114 -8.76 -8.05 10.39
N ASP A 115 -8.74 -8.43 11.70
CA ASP A 115 -9.35 -9.67 12.11
C ASP A 115 -10.81 -9.46 12.58
N VAL A 116 -11.20 -8.25 12.98
CA VAL A 116 -12.54 -7.99 13.51
C VAL A 116 -13.32 -7.00 12.66
N LEU A 117 -12.90 -5.72 12.56
CA LEU A 117 -13.70 -4.67 11.93
C LEU A 117 -13.89 -4.90 10.42
N ALA A 118 -12.82 -5.16 9.68
CA ALA A 118 -12.91 -5.32 8.23
C ALA A 118 -13.75 -6.55 7.84
N PRO A 119 -13.57 -7.75 8.43
CA PRO A 119 -14.44 -8.89 8.15
C PRO A 119 -15.89 -8.66 8.57
N ALA A 120 -16.14 -7.99 9.71
CA ALA A 120 -17.50 -7.68 10.15
C ALA A 120 -18.24 -6.78 9.14
N LEU A 121 -17.56 -5.75 8.61
CA LEU A 121 -18.10 -4.89 7.57
C LEU A 121 -18.27 -5.62 6.24
N MET A 122 -17.27 -6.39 5.80
CA MET A 122 -17.37 -7.19 4.57
C MET A 122 -18.57 -8.14 4.62
N ARG A 123 -18.76 -8.81 5.75
CA ARG A 123 -19.93 -9.69 5.97
C ARG A 123 -21.24 -8.92 5.93
N HIS A 124 -21.29 -7.73 6.55
CA HIS A 124 -22.48 -6.85 6.50
C HIS A 124 -22.87 -6.49 5.05
N PHE A 125 -21.89 -6.25 4.18
CA PHE A 125 -22.09 -5.95 2.77
C PHE A 125 -22.17 -7.19 1.84
N GLY A 126 -22.24 -8.39 2.40
CA GLY A 126 -22.36 -9.64 1.61
C GLY A 126 -21.09 -10.01 0.82
N GLN A 127 -19.95 -9.44 1.17
CA GLN A 127 -18.67 -9.79 0.55
C GLN A 127 -18.12 -11.09 1.16
N SER A 128 -17.41 -11.87 0.35
CA SER A 128 -16.73 -13.08 0.80
C SER A 128 -15.54 -12.70 1.70
N THR A 129 -15.54 -13.21 2.92
CA THR A 129 -14.48 -12.96 3.91
C THR A 129 -14.42 -14.10 4.92
N GLU A 130 -13.36 -14.15 5.71
CA GLU A 130 -13.28 -15.00 6.89
C GLU A 130 -14.30 -14.57 7.98
N SER A 131 -14.56 -15.44 8.94
CA SER A 131 -15.42 -15.08 10.06
C SER A 131 -14.79 -13.95 10.85
N PRO A 132 -15.54 -12.87 11.17
CA PRO A 132 -15.02 -11.82 12.03
C PRO A 132 -14.61 -12.39 13.40
N GLY A 133 -13.53 -11.87 13.94
CA GLY A 133 -13.09 -12.17 15.29
C GLY A 133 -14.15 -11.83 16.35
N ALA A 134 -13.98 -12.34 17.55
CA ALA A 134 -14.97 -12.28 18.63
C ALA A 134 -15.32 -10.83 19.02
N HIS A 135 -16.57 -10.44 18.82
CA HIS A 135 -17.17 -9.17 19.20
C HIS A 135 -18.66 -9.32 19.47
N ASP A 136 -19.27 -8.37 20.16
CA ASP A 136 -20.69 -8.42 20.48
C ASP A 136 -21.55 -7.83 19.37
N ARG A 137 -21.27 -6.58 18.97
CA ARG A 137 -22.09 -5.85 18.00
C ARG A 137 -21.26 -4.89 17.15
N LEU A 138 -21.72 -4.73 15.90
CA LEU A 138 -21.30 -3.66 14.98
C LEU A 138 -22.54 -2.79 14.69
N LEU A 139 -22.49 -1.52 15.07
CA LEU A 139 -23.58 -0.55 14.89
C LEU A 139 -23.14 0.56 13.95
N GLY A 140 -24.08 1.15 13.21
CA GLY A 140 -23.83 2.26 12.30
C GLY A 140 -23.32 1.84 10.91
N ALA A 141 -23.20 0.55 10.62
CA ALA A 141 -22.77 0.04 9.32
C ALA A 141 -23.76 0.38 8.19
N GLU A 142 -25.04 0.54 8.52
CA GLU A 142 -26.10 0.97 7.60
C GLU A 142 -25.91 2.39 7.04
N GLN A 143 -25.04 3.18 7.65
CA GLN A 143 -24.67 4.53 7.18
C GLN A 143 -23.58 4.51 6.11
N LEU A 144 -23.03 3.33 5.81
CA LEU A 144 -21.99 3.13 4.82
C LEU A 144 -22.58 2.52 3.54
N SER A 145 -21.99 2.84 2.40
CA SER A 145 -22.36 2.23 1.11
C SER A 145 -21.52 1.02 0.73
N GLY A 146 -20.44 0.76 1.46
CA GLY A 146 -19.52 -0.33 1.21
C GLY A 146 -18.26 -0.22 2.01
N VAL A 147 -17.39 -1.24 1.89
CA VAL A 147 -16.08 -1.30 2.52
C VAL A 147 -15.02 -1.69 1.49
N VAL A 148 -13.88 -1.05 1.56
CA VAL A 148 -12.68 -1.41 0.81
C VAL A 148 -11.57 -1.62 1.83
N PHE A 149 -10.98 -2.81 1.84
CA PHE A 149 -9.84 -3.13 2.66
C PHE A 149 -8.57 -3.15 1.79
N VAL A 150 -7.57 -2.36 2.18
CA VAL A 150 -6.28 -2.30 1.51
C VAL A 150 -5.21 -2.69 2.52
N ASP A 151 -4.44 -3.71 2.20
CA ASP A 151 -3.32 -4.17 3.00
C ASP A 151 -1.98 -3.89 2.29
N GLN A 152 -0.89 -4.22 2.98
CA GLN A 152 0.46 -4.10 2.43
C GLN A 152 0.97 -5.43 1.85
N SER A 153 0.10 -6.40 1.64
CA SER A 153 0.48 -7.69 1.08
C SER A 153 0.99 -7.51 -0.35
N PRO A 154 2.08 -8.20 -0.71
CA PRO A 154 2.56 -8.16 -2.08
C PRO A 154 1.51 -8.74 -3.04
N ILE A 155 1.44 -8.20 -4.25
CA ILE A 155 0.57 -8.70 -5.31
C ILE A 155 1.02 -10.10 -5.71
N GLY A 156 0.39 -11.10 -5.10
CA GLY A 156 0.67 -12.51 -5.31
C GLY A 156 1.95 -13.00 -4.59
N LYS A 157 2.16 -14.33 -4.63
CA LYS A 157 3.21 -15.00 -3.85
C LYS A 157 4.34 -15.55 -4.72
N THR A 158 4.37 -15.25 -6.01
CA THR A 158 5.35 -15.80 -6.95
C THR A 158 6.03 -14.72 -7.78
N ALA A 159 7.22 -15.01 -8.27
CA ALA A 159 7.95 -14.14 -9.19
C ALA A 159 7.17 -13.77 -10.47
N ARG A 160 6.12 -14.52 -10.81
CA ARG A 160 5.24 -14.26 -11.95
C ARG A 160 4.04 -13.39 -11.61
N SER A 161 3.86 -13.04 -10.35
CA SER A 161 2.80 -12.14 -9.90
C SER A 161 3.15 -10.72 -10.30
N ASN A 162 2.22 -10.05 -10.97
CA ASN A 162 2.40 -8.68 -11.43
C ASN A 162 1.06 -7.92 -11.48
N PRO A 163 1.10 -6.58 -11.46
CA PRO A 163 -0.10 -5.76 -11.43
C PRO A 163 -1.05 -6.00 -12.61
N VAL A 164 -0.54 -6.22 -13.81
CA VAL A 164 -1.37 -6.39 -15.02
C VAL A 164 -2.20 -7.66 -14.98
N SER A 165 -1.67 -8.72 -14.36
CA SER A 165 -2.42 -9.96 -14.11
C SER A 165 -3.42 -9.80 -12.97
N TYR A 166 -3.04 -9.09 -11.92
CA TYR A 166 -3.90 -8.85 -10.76
C TYR A 166 -5.17 -8.09 -11.13
N VAL A 167 -5.07 -7.05 -11.95
CA VAL A 167 -6.23 -6.28 -12.44
C VAL A 167 -6.96 -6.94 -13.62
N GLY A 168 -6.53 -8.13 -14.06
CA GLY A 168 -7.16 -8.87 -15.18
C GLY A 168 -6.89 -8.29 -16.58
N ALA A 169 -6.06 -7.26 -16.70
CA ALA A 169 -5.81 -6.60 -17.98
C ALA A 169 -4.98 -7.48 -18.94
N TRP A 170 -4.19 -8.42 -18.43
CA TRP A 170 -3.31 -9.25 -19.24
C TRP A 170 -4.07 -10.13 -20.25
N ASP A 171 -5.24 -10.61 -19.90
CA ASP A 171 -6.04 -11.45 -20.77
C ASP A 171 -6.51 -10.70 -22.04
N ALA A 172 -6.94 -9.45 -21.87
CA ALA A 172 -7.31 -8.58 -23.00
C ALA A 172 -6.07 -8.25 -23.86
N MET A 173 -4.94 -7.98 -23.24
CA MET A 173 -3.67 -7.71 -23.94
C MET A 173 -3.20 -8.92 -24.76
N ARG A 174 -3.23 -10.12 -24.18
CA ARG A 174 -2.87 -11.36 -24.90
C ARG A 174 -3.75 -11.57 -26.14
N LYS A 175 -5.04 -11.26 -26.03
CA LYS A 175 -5.96 -11.36 -27.15
C LYS A 175 -5.59 -10.37 -28.26
N LEU A 176 -5.31 -9.11 -27.90
CA LEU A 176 -4.84 -8.08 -28.84
C LEU A 176 -3.58 -8.52 -29.60
N PHE A 177 -2.60 -9.08 -28.89
CA PHE A 177 -1.38 -9.60 -29.53
C PHE A 177 -1.66 -10.79 -30.47
N ALA A 178 -2.54 -11.71 -30.08
CA ALA A 178 -2.93 -12.83 -30.93
C ALA A 178 -3.68 -12.39 -32.18
N ASP A 179 -4.43 -11.31 -32.12
CA ASP A 179 -5.19 -10.77 -33.23
C ASP A 179 -4.35 -9.97 -34.23
N ALA A 180 -3.11 -9.63 -33.88
CA ALA A 180 -2.20 -8.94 -34.78
C ALA A 180 -1.94 -9.74 -36.07
N PRO A 181 -1.83 -9.08 -37.27
CA PRO A 181 -1.68 -9.78 -38.56
C PRO A 181 -0.54 -10.79 -38.58
N LEU A 182 0.63 -10.42 -38.04
CA LEU A 182 1.79 -11.31 -38.00
C LEU A 182 1.57 -12.50 -37.06
N ALA A 183 0.89 -12.32 -35.93
CA ALA A 183 0.57 -13.42 -35.01
C ALA A 183 -0.39 -14.42 -35.65
N ARG A 184 -1.41 -13.95 -36.34
CA ARG A 184 -2.35 -14.78 -37.11
C ARG A 184 -1.63 -15.57 -38.23
N GLN A 185 -0.75 -14.89 -38.98
CA GLN A 185 0.05 -15.53 -40.01
C GLN A 185 0.93 -16.68 -39.46
N ARG A 186 1.43 -16.53 -38.24
CA ARG A 186 2.26 -17.52 -37.54
C ARG A 186 1.45 -18.53 -36.73
N GLY A 187 0.13 -18.47 -36.76
CA GLY A 187 -0.75 -19.35 -35.99
C GLY A 187 -0.65 -19.18 -34.47
N TYR A 188 -0.24 -17.97 -33.99
CA TYR A 188 -0.10 -17.70 -32.56
C TYR A 188 -1.47 -17.42 -31.94
N THR A 189 -1.74 -18.09 -30.85
CA THR A 189 -2.92 -17.87 -30.02
C THR A 189 -2.57 -17.05 -28.80
N ALA A 190 -3.55 -16.64 -28.01
CA ALA A 190 -3.34 -15.92 -26.74
C ALA A 190 -2.43 -16.69 -25.75
N SER A 191 -2.37 -18.01 -25.85
CA SER A 191 -1.47 -18.86 -25.07
C SER A 191 0.01 -18.57 -25.34
N LYS A 192 0.37 -18.22 -26.60
CA LYS A 192 1.74 -17.88 -26.97
C LYS A 192 2.28 -16.65 -26.23
N PHE A 193 1.40 -15.76 -25.81
CA PHE A 193 1.73 -14.53 -25.10
C PHE A 193 1.58 -14.66 -23.58
N SER A 194 1.51 -15.90 -23.06
CA SER A 194 1.45 -16.15 -21.61
C SER A 194 2.84 -16.31 -21.02
N PHE A 195 3.12 -15.65 -19.90
CA PHE A 195 4.32 -15.88 -19.12
C PHE A 195 4.13 -16.95 -18.02
N ASN A 196 2.90 -17.42 -17.78
CA ASN A 196 2.60 -18.46 -16.79
C ASN A 196 2.64 -19.87 -17.38
N SER A 197 2.20 -20.03 -18.63
CA SER A 197 2.07 -21.32 -19.30
C SER A 197 2.26 -21.16 -20.80
N GLY A 198 2.41 -22.28 -21.51
CA GLY A 198 2.54 -22.28 -22.96
C GLY A 198 4.00 -22.20 -23.43
N ASP A 199 4.15 -22.30 -24.76
CA ASP A 199 5.43 -22.40 -25.49
C ASP A 199 6.05 -21.04 -25.85
N GLY A 200 5.38 -19.93 -25.47
CA GLY A 200 5.85 -18.56 -25.70
C GLY A 200 6.73 -18.01 -24.60
N ARG A 201 6.96 -18.75 -23.53
CA ARG A 201 7.83 -18.31 -22.43
C ARG A 201 9.29 -18.25 -22.86
N CYS A 202 10.02 -17.29 -22.29
CA CYS A 202 11.47 -17.25 -22.45
C CYS A 202 12.09 -18.58 -21.96
N PRO A 203 12.92 -19.26 -22.75
CA PRO A 203 13.53 -20.51 -22.32
C PRO A 203 14.53 -20.34 -21.17
N THR A 204 15.14 -19.17 -21.06
CA THR A 204 16.13 -18.86 -20.02
C THR A 204 15.46 -18.63 -18.65
N CYS A 205 14.57 -17.64 -18.54
CA CYS A 205 13.93 -17.29 -17.27
C CYS A 205 12.60 -18.02 -17.01
N GLY A 206 12.12 -18.86 -17.92
CA GLY A 206 10.84 -19.57 -17.79
C GLY A 206 9.62 -18.66 -17.64
N GLY A 207 9.72 -17.37 -17.97
CA GLY A 207 8.68 -16.36 -17.87
C GLY A 207 8.71 -15.55 -16.55
N SER A 208 9.74 -15.69 -15.71
CA SER A 208 9.89 -14.91 -14.48
C SER A 208 10.35 -13.47 -14.75
N GLY A 209 11.05 -13.21 -15.84
CA GLY A 209 11.62 -11.92 -16.21
C GLY A 209 13.03 -11.67 -15.66
N PHE A 210 13.57 -12.57 -14.86
CA PHE A 210 14.93 -12.54 -14.30
C PHE A 210 15.49 -13.95 -14.12
N GLU A 211 16.82 -14.04 -14.07
CA GLU A 211 17.61 -15.24 -13.81
C GLU A 211 18.00 -15.36 -12.35
#